data_4f1172a9d0eb036f9ab01a388c9bee16
#
_entry.id   4f1172a9d0eb036f9ab01a388c9bee16
#
_cell.length_a   1.000
_cell.length_b   1.000
_cell.length_c   1.000
_cell.angle_alpha   90.00
_cell.angle_beta   90.00
_cell.angle_gamma   90.00
#
_symmetry.space_group_name_H-M   'P 1'
#
loop_
_entity.id
_entity.type
_entity.pdbx_description
1 polymer ?
#
loop_
_entity_poly.entity_id
_entity_poly.type
_entity_poly.pdbx_seq_one_letter_code
_entity_poly.pdbx_strand_id
1 'polypeptide(L)'
;MIPRLLTGYIYSYSKHLCMAMAVNEKKFHKGRGAISNPASRFDPTVSEPIDDGWNEVEVAEIGSSTPKTKFFPDQTRQIIATNKSPDISFDRSINPYKGCEHGCVYCYARPTHAFLGLSPGLDFETHIFYKTEPAVRLGEALERRGYKVRPIAMGTNTDPYQPGERQLGVTREILKTLLTYRHPVTLVTKSALILRDLDILTELAKLELVQ
;
A
#
# COMPACT_ATOMS: atom_id res chain seq x y z
N MET A 1 -69.79 -9.01 -32.72
CA MET A 1 -68.86 -8.99 -33.85
C MET A 1 -67.80 -7.89 -33.53
N ILE A 2 -66.70 -8.26 -32.92
CA ILE A 2 -65.59 -7.32 -32.55
C ILE A 2 -64.34 -7.85 -33.26
N PRO A 3 -63.65 -7.08 -34.10
CA PRO A 3 -62.53 -7.58 -34.88
C PRO A 3 -61.28 -7.78 -34.02
N ARG A 4 -60.68 -8.94 -34.07
CA ARG A 4 -59.32 -9.27 -33.69
C ARG A 4 -58.36 -8.54 -34.63
N LEU A 5 -57.62 -7.60 -34.15
CA LEU A 5 -56.36 -7.11 -34.75
C LEU A 5 -55.80 -6.01 -33.83
N LEU A 6 -54.86 -6.35 -32.96
CA LEU A 6 -53.85 -5.46 -32.34
C LEU A 6 -53.18 -6.15 -31.14
N THR A 7 -52.70 -7.40 -31.35
CA THR A 7 -51.89 -8.10 -30.33
C THR A 7 -50.48 -8.45 -30.81
N GLY A 8 -49.98 -7.76 -31.86
CA GLY A 8 -48.70 -8.09 -32.48
C GLY A 8 -47.54 -7.13 -32.24
N TYR A 9 -47.74 -6.00 -31.56
CA TYR A 9 -46.72 -4.93 -31.55
C TYR A 9 -46.15 -4.56 -30.17
N ILE A 10 -46.58 -5.18 -29.09
CA ILE A 10 -46.09 -4.82 -27.73
C ILE A 10 -44.97 -5.77 -27.23
N TYR A 11 -44.70 -6.88 -27.91
CA TYR A 11 -43.71 -7.87 -27.44
C TYR A 11 -42.29 -7.67 -27.94
N SER A 12 -42.03 -6.70 -28.82
CA SER A 12 -40.71 -6.48 -29.40
C SER A 12 -39.87 -5.40 -28.68
N TYR A 13 -40.49 -4.54 -27.85
CA TYR A 13 -39.75 -3.45 -27.17
C TYR A 13 -39.22 -3.79 -25.79
N SER A 14 -39.65 -4.92 -25.18
CA SER A 14 -39.23 -5.27 -23.83
C SER A 14 -37.93 -6.11 -23.78
N LYS A 15 -37.48 -6.70 -24.88
CA LYS A 15 -36.23 -7.48 -24.92
C LYS A 15 -34.95 -6.64 -25.13
N HIS A 16 -35.06 -5.41 -25.65
CA HIS A 16 -33.91 -4.56 -25.88
C HIS A 16 -33.64 -3.59 -24.74
N LEU A 17 -34.54 -3.41 -23.78
CA LEU A 17 -34.36 -2.52 -22.64
C LEU A 17 -33.82 -3.23 -21.39
N CYS A 18 -33.73 -4.56 -21.41
CA CYS A 18 -33.22 -5.36 -20.31
C CYS A 18 -31.71 -5.67 -20.41
N MET A 19 -31.04 -5.22 -21.49
CA MET A 19 -29.63 -5.50 -21.73
C MET A 19 -28.69 -4.33 -21.36
N ALA A 20 -29.18 -3.23 -20.80
CA ALA A 20 -28.40 -2.02 -20.55
C ALA A 20 -28.24 -1.64 -19.08
N MET A 21 -28.59 -2.53 -18.16
CA MET A 21 -28.19 -2.39 -16.75
C MET A 21 -27.42 -3.63 -16.30
N ALA A 22 -26.23 -3.86 -16.88
CA ALA A 22 -25.20 -4.57 -16.18
C ALA A 22 -24.81 -3.67 -15.01
N VAL A 23 -25.48 -3.84 -13.88
CA VAL A 23 -25.04 -3.29 -12.59
C VAL A 23 -23.65 -3.83 -12.41
N ASN A 24 -22.67 -2.94 -12.56
CA ASN A 24 -21.27 -3.26 -12.32
C ASN A 24 -21.17 -3.55 -10.82
N GLU A 25 -21.43 -4.80 -10.43
CA GLU A 25 -21.32 -5.24 -9.04
C GLU A 25 -19.90 -4.96 -8.59
N LYS A 26 -19.75 -3.90 -7.79
CA LYS A 26 -18.46 -3.54 -7.19
C LYS A 26 -18.00 -4.72 -6.34
N LYS A 27 -17.06 -5.51 -6.86
CA LYS A 27 -16.52 -6.66 -6.14
C LYS A 27 -15.69 -6.16 -4.97
N PHE A 28 -16.17 -6.38 -3.77
CA PHE A 28 -15.41 -6.12 -2.55
C PHE A 28 -14.41 -7.24 -2.31
N HIS A 29 -13.17 -6.89 -2.06
CA HIS A 29 -12.12 -7.82 -1.68
C HIS A 29 -12.00 -7.86 -0.16
N LYS A 30 -12.20 -9.03 0.45
CA LYS A 30 -12.08 -9.20 1.91
C LYS A 30 -10.68 -8.77 2.37
N GLY A 31 -10.63 -7.88 3.37
CA GLY A 31 -9.38 -7.37 3.94
C GLY A 31 -8.66 -6.31 3.09
N ARG A 32 -9.29 -5.81 2.02
CA ARG A 32 -8.79 -4.70 1.20
C ARG A 32 -9.69 -3.48 1.33
N GLY A 33 -9.11 -2.29 1.32
CA GLY A 33 -9.85 -1.03 1.33
C GLY A 33 -10.18 -0.52 -0.08
N ALA A 34 -9.38 -0.89 -1.07
CA ALA A 34 -9.65 -0.59 -2.47
C ALA A 34 -10.35 -1.77 -3.17
N ILE A 35 -11.20 -1.44 -4.13
CA ILE A 35 -11.96 -2.41 -4.93
C ILE A 35 -11.43 -2.53 -6.36
N SER A 36 -10.59 -1.60 -6.80
CA SER A 36 -10.07 -1.51 -8.16
C SER A 36 -8.76 -0.73 -8.20
N ASN A 37 -8.15 -0.69 -9.38
CA ASN A 37 -6.98 0.12 -9.69
C ASN A 37 -7.40 1.30 -10.57
N PRO A 38 -7.78 2.46 -10.00
CA PRO A 38 -8.01 3.66 -10.79
C PRO A 38 -6.70 4.13 -11.44
N ALA A 39 -6.78 4.68 -12.65
CA ALA A 39 -5.65 5.33 -13.28
C ALA A 39 -5.18 6.52 -12.42
N SER A 40 -3.87 6.73 -12.38
CA SER A 40 -3.31 7.89 -11.71
C SER A 40 -3.47 9.13 -12.61
N ARG A 41 -3.79 10.28 -12.01
CA ARG A 41 -3.80 11.57 -12.73
C ARG A 41 -2.42 11.98 -13.27
N PHE A 42 -1.38 11.27 -12.87
CA PHE A 42 0.00 11.52 -13.31
C PHE A 42 0.43 10.57 -14.43
N ASP A 43 -0.41 9.59 -14.80
CA ASP A 43 -0.11 8.68 -15.90
C ASP A 43 -0.39 9.37 -17.22
N PRO A 44 0.61 9.50 -18.11
CA PRO A 44 0.43 10.12 -19.43
C PRO A 44 -0.39 9.24 -20.38
N THR A 45 -0.58 7.97 -20.04
CA THR A 45 -1.27 6.97 -20.86
C THR A 45 -2.32 6.24 -20.05
N VAL A 46 -3.47 6.03 -20.64
CA VAL A 46 -4.54 5.18 -20.11
C VAL A 46 -4.41 3.83 -20.80
N SER A 47 -4.13 2.77 -20.02
CA SER A 47 -4.18 1.39 -20.51
C SER A 47 -5.59 0.85 -20.36
N GLU A 48 -6.26 0.61 -21.47
CA GLU A 48 -7.52 -0.13 -21.49
C GLU A 48 -7.24 -1.58 -21.88
N PRO A 49 -7.74 -2.56 -21.12
CA PRO A 49 -7.65 -3.95 -21.53
C PRO A 49 -8.51 -4.14 -22.79
N ILE A 50 -7.85 -4.43 -23.92
CA ILE A 50 -8.52 -4.79 -25.16
C ILE A 50 -8.45 -6.32 -25.24
N ASP A 51 -9.61 -6.94 -25.32
CA ASP A 51 -9.72 -8.35 -25.67
C ASP A 51 -9.55 -8.47 -27.19
N ASP A 52 -8.40 -8.96 -27.60
CA ASP A 52 -8.07 -9.22 -29.02
C ASP A 52 -8.52 -10.61 -29.48
N GLY A 53 -9.21 -11.36 -28.61
CA GLY A 53 -9.73 -12.69 -28.90
C GLY A 53 -8.66 -13.80 -28.94
N TRP A 54 -7.38 -13.49 -28.67
CA TRP A 54 -6.29 -14.47 -28.65
C TRP A 54 -5.93 -14.92 -27.23
N ASN A 55 -6.33 -14.17 -26.22
CA ASN A 55 -6.22 -14.61 -24.86
C ASN A 55 -7.33 -15.62 -24.61
N GLU A 56 -6.99 -16.89 -24.50
CA GLU A 56 -7.80 -17.80 -23.69
C GLU A 56 -7.85 -17.14 -22.31
N VAL A 57 -8.92 -16.37 -22.07
CA VAL A 57 -9.25 -15.95 -20.73
C VAL A 57 -9.39 -17.28 -20.00
N GLU A 58 -8.33 -17.67 -19.24
CA GLU A 58 -8.59 -18.48 -18.09
C GLU A 58 -9.74 -17.75 -17.41
N VAL A 59 -10.93 -18.28 -17.56
CA VAL A 59 -12.07 -17.96 -16.73
C VAL A 59 -11.64 -18.45 -15.35
N ALA A 60 -10.65 -17.73 -14.81
CA ALA A 60 -10.30 -17.81 -13.41
C ALA A 60 -11.63 -17.56 -12.75
N GLU A 61 -12.16 -18.64 -12.22
CA GLU A 61 -13.41 -18.78 -11.52
C GLU A 61 -13.80 -17.42 -10.95
N ILE A 62 -14.94 -16.91 -11.37
CA ILE A 62 -15.55 -15.68 -10.85
C ILE A 62 -15.98 -15.98 -9.40
N GLY A 63 -15.03 -16.35 -8.60
CA GLY A 63 -15.08 -16.67 -7.19
C GLY A 63 -14.01 -15.84 -6.48
N SER A 64 -14.41 -14.73 -5.92
CA SER A 64 -13.84 -13.96 -4.79
C SER A 64 -12.41 -14.30 -4.30
N SER A 65 -11.43 -14.50 -5.16
CA SER A 65 -10.05 -14.58 -4.67
C SER A 65 -9.56 -13.17 -4.33
N THR A 66 -9.38 -12.91 -3.04
CA THR A 66 -8.72 -11.68 -2.59
C THR A 66 -7.34 -11.59 -3.26
N PRO A 67 -7.01 -10.48 -3.92
CA PRO A 67 -5.72 -10.32 -4.57
C PRO A 67 -4.59 -10.57 -3.58
N LYS A 68 -3.65 -11.47 -3.93
CA LYS A 68 -2.50 -11.81 -3.08
C LYS A 68 -1.50 -10.67 -3.08
N THR A 69 -0.92 -10.39 -1.93
CA THR A 69 0.19 -9.44 -1.81
C THR A 69 1.46 -10.02 -2.44
N LYS A 70 2.17 -9.17 -3.16
CA LYS A 70 3.50 -9.45 -3.74
C LYS A 70 4.52 -8.50 -3.10
N PHE A 71 5.69 -9.04 -2.76
CA PHE A 71 6.77 -8.27 -2.15
C PHE A 71 7.93 -8.10 -3.13
N PHE A 72 8.41 -6.85 -3.26
CA PHE A 72 9.47 -6.48 -4.17
C PHE A 72 10.60 -5.78 -3.41
N PRO A 73 11.87 -6.02 -3.75
CA PRO A 73 12.97 -5.28 -3.16
C PRO A 73 12.95 -3.81 -3.60
N ASP A 74 13.08 -2.89 -2.64
CA ASP A 74 13.23 -1.46 -2.91
C ASP A 74 14.70 -1.15 -3.20
N GLN A 75 15.02 -0.74 -4.40
CA GLN A 75 16.35 -0.38 -4.89
C GLN A 75 16.87 0.96 -4.33
N THR A 76 16.07 1.67 -3.54
CA THR A 76 16.43 2.98 -3.01
C THR A 76 17.64 2.88 -2.06
N ARG A 77 18.75 3.55 -2.41
CA ARG A 77 19.97 3.54 -1.58
C ARG A 77 19.84 4.39 -0.31
N GLN A 78 19.09 5.49 -0.37
CA GLN A 78 18.91 6.38 0.78
C GLN A 78 17.82 5.83 1.70
N ILE A 79 18.20 5.45 2.93
CA ILE A 79 17.26 4.90 3.90
C ILE A 79 16.51 5.99 4.68
N ILE A 80 17.19 7.10 5.02
CA ILE A 80 16.60 8.22 5.73
C ILE A 80 16.10 9.24 4.71
N ALA A 81 14.81 9.52 4.72
CA ALA A 81 14.20 10.62 3.98
C ALA A 81 14.24 11.90 4.83
N THR A 82 14.45 13.05 4.20
CA THR A 82 14.43 14.35 4.85
C THR A 82 13.23 15.16 4.43
N ASN A 83 12.70 15.95 5.37
CA ASN A 83 11.57 16.83 5.17
C ASN A 83 11.92 18.25 5.62
N LYS A 84 11.48 19.25 4.89
CA LYS A 84 11.66 20.67 5.21
C LYS A 84 10.32 21.43 5.31
N SER A 85 9.19 20.71 5.27
CA SER A 85 7.90 21.35 5.41
C SER A 85 7.73 21.91 6.83
N PRO A 86 7.28 23.15 6.98
CA PRO A 86 7.01 23.75 8.29
C PRO A 86 5.81 23.12 9.00
N ASP A 87 4.92 22.43 8.24
CA ASP A 87 3.67 21.85 8.74
C ASP A 87 3.88 20.47 9.40
N ILE A 88 5.10 19.92 9.33
CA ILE A 88 5.41 18.58 9.82
C ILE A 88 6.46 18.67 10.93
N SER A 89 6.17 18.10 12.09
CA SER A 89 6.98 18.20 13.31
C SER A 89 8.32 17.45 13.27
N PHE A 90 8.58 16.63 12.23
CA PHE A 90 9.83 15.87 12.09
C PHE A 90 10.56 16.29 10.81
N ASP A 91 11.90 16.34 10.87
CA ASP A 91 12.75 16.68 9.72
C ASP A 91 13.28 15.47 8.96
N ARG A 92 13.12 14.28 9.50
CA ARG A 92 13.56 13.00 8.90
C ARG A 92 12.68 11.83 9.25
N SER A 93 12.61 10.89 8.34
CA SER A 93 11.80 9.68 8.52
C SER A 93 12.45 8.46 7.86
N ILE A 94 12.07 7.29 8.34
CA ILE A 94 12.33 6.01 7.68
C ILE A 94 10.98 5.33 7.45
N ASN A 95 10.74 4.95 6.21
CA ASN A 95 9.62 4.09 5.86
C ASN A 95 10.19 2.74 5.41
N PRO A 96 10.03 1.68 6.21
CA PRO A 96 10.54 0.34 5.88
C PRO A 96 9.98 -0.20 4.57
N TYR A 97 8.76 0.25 4.24
CA TYR A 97 7.98 -0.21 3.10
C TYR A 97 7.46 0.94 2.25
N LYS A 98 7.15 0.65 0.96
CA LYS A 98 6.28 1.44 0.11
C LYS A 98 5.07 0.59 -0.23
N GLY A 99 3.85 1.15 -0.10
CA GLY A 99 2.60 0.39 -0.06
C GLY A 99 2.31 -0.18 1.33
N CYS A 100 1.05 -0.53 1.57
CA CYS A 100 0.60 -0.98 2.89
C CYS A 100 -0.60 -1.91 2.80
N GLU A 101 -0.47 -3.13 3.34
CA GLU A 101 -1.52 -4.16 3.34
C GLU A 101 -2.70 -3.86 4.28
N HIS A 102 -2.61 -2.84 5.14
CA HIS A 102 -3.69 -2.54 6.09
C HIS A 102 -5.00 -2.07 5.45
N GLY A 103 -4.97 -1.67 4.17
CA GLY A 103 -6.17 -1.36 3.42
C GLY A 103 -7.01 -0.21 3.96
N CYS A 104 -6.40 0.78 4.63
CA CYS A 104 -7.15 1.94 5.12
C CYS A 104 -7.73 2.74 3.96
N VAL A 105 -9.06 2.89 3.91
CA VAL A 105 -9.74 3.64 2.83
C VAL A 105 -9.39 5.12 2.84
N TYR A 106 -9.05 5.68 4.01
CA TYR A 106 -8.68 7.08 4.23
C TYR A 106 -7.18 7.36 4.14
N CYS A 107 -6.37 6.39 3.69
CA CYS A 107 -4.92 6.53 3.70
C CYS A 107 -4.44 7.60 2.71
N TYR A 108 -3.83 8.66 3.23
CA TYR A 108 -3.26 9.75 2.43
C TYR A 108 -2.01 9.34 1.63
N ALA A 109 -1.37 8.22 1.99
CA ALA A 109 -0.16 7.77 1.34
C ALA A 109 -0.40 7.02 0.01
N ARG A 110 -1.65 6.66 -0.30
CA ARG A 110 -1.99 5.93 -1.54
C ARG A 110 -1.44 6.57 -2.81
N PRO A 111 -1.50 7.90 -3.02
CA PRO A 111 -0.97 8.53 -4.22
C PRO A 111 0.54 8.35 -4.41
N THR A 112 1.28 7.98 -3.36
CA THR A 112 2.74 7.75 -3.48
C THR A 112 3.07 6.56 -4.39
N HIS A 113 2.14 5.63 -4.61
CA HIS A 113 2.32 4.51 -5.53
C HIS A 113 2.40 4.93 -7.00
N ALA A 114 1.78 6.06 -7.34
CA ALA A 114 1.88 6.64 -8.68
C ALA A 114 3.33 6.98 -9.08
N PHE A 115 4.19 7.34 -8.12
CA PHE A 115 5.63 7.55 -8.38
C PHE A 115 6.37 6.26 -8.77
N LEU A 116 5.75 5.11 -8.57
CA LEU A 116 6.26 3.79 -8.97
C LEU A 116 5.61 3.29 -10.27
N GLY A 117 4.76 4.11 -10.92
CA GLY A 117 3.96 3.69 -12.07
C GLY A 117 2.85 2.69 -11.72
N LEU A 118 2.39 2.70 -10.46
CA LEU A 118 1.38 1.78 -9.96
C LEU A 118 0.13 2.55 -9.50
N SER A 119 -1.02 1.86 -9.50
CA SER A 119 -2.27 2.47 -9.08
C SER A 119 -2.28 2.79 -7.56
N PRO A 120 -2.88 3.92 -7.16
CA PRO A 120 -3.16 4.21 -5.75
C PRO A 120 -4.26 3.33 -5.14
N GLY A 121 -4.90 2.49 -5.94
CA GLY A 121 -5.96 1.57 -5.55
C GLY A 121 -5.45 0.27 -4.93
N LEU A 122 -5.78 -0.86 -5.54
CA LEU A 122 -5.37 -2.19 -5.09
C LEU A 122 -3.87 -2.40 -5.12
N ASP A 123 -3.14 -1.79 -6.08
CA ASP A 123 -1.69 -1.95 -6.15
C ASP A 123 -1.01 -1.44 -4.89
N PHE A 124 -1.50 -0.33 -4.30
CA PHE A 124 -0.98 0.17 -3.03
C PHE A 124 -1.05 -0.86 -1.90
N GLU A 125 -2.01 -1.78 -1.96
CA GLU A 125 -2.25 -2.80 -0.94
C GLU A 125 -1.65 -4.17 -1.29
N THR A 126 -1.29 -4.37 -2.55
CA THR A 126 -0.88 -5.69 -3.07
C THR A 126 0.54 -5.73 -3.63
N HIS A 127 1.11 -4.59 -4.00
CA HIS A 127 2.48 -4.47 -4.49
C HIS A 127 3.31 -3.71 -3.45
N ILE A 128 3.92 -4.47 -2.53
CA ILE A 128 4.67 -3.90 -1.41
C ILE A 128 6.16 -3.95 -1.70
N PHE A 129 6.80 -2.79 -1.63
CA PHE A 129 8.27 -2.70 -1.77
C PHE A 129 8.88 -2.59 -0.38
N TYR A 130 9.90 -3.41 -0.10
CA TYR A 130 10.60 -3.43 1.17
C TYR A 130 12.06 -3.05 1.02
N LYS A 131 12.61 -2.36 2.00
CA LYS A 131 14.03 -1.97 2.00
C LYS A 131 14.92 -3.17 2.21
N THR A 132 15.86 -3.33 1.29
CA THR A 132 16.91 -4.36 1.38
C THR A 132 18.07 -3.86 2.24
N GLU A 133 18.71 -4.76 2.98
CA GLU A 133 19.88 -4.48 3.81
C GLU A 133 19.69 -3.24 4.74
N PRO A 134 18.55 -3.14 5.46
CA PRO A 134 18.20 -1.91 6.16
C PRO A 134 19.22 -1.58 7.28
N ALA A 135 19.76 -2.59 7.94
CA ALA A 135 20.76 -2.40 9.00
C ALA A 135 22.06 -1.79 8.45
N VAL A 136 22.57 -2.30 7.34
CA VAL A 136 23.81 -1.81 6.71
C VAL A 136 23.61 -0.37 6.23
N ARG A 137 22.55 -0.13 5.47
CA ARG A 137 22.27 1.21 4.91
C ARG A 137 22.02 2.27 5.99
N LEU A 138 21.38 1.87 7.09
CA LEU A 138 21.16 2.77 8.21
C LEU A 138 22.46 3.05 8.94
N GLY A 139 23.29 2.03 9.22
CA GLY A 139 24.62 2.22 9.81
C GLY A 139 25.46 3.21 9.01
N GLU A 140 25.60 2.97 7.70
CA GLU A 140 26.31 3.87 6.79
C GLU A 140 25.77 5.31 6.82
N ALA A 141 24.46 5.48 6.95
CA ALA A 141 23.84 6.81 7.01
C ALA A 141 24.13 7.51 8.32
N LEU A 142 24.15 6.81 9.45
CA LEU A 142 24.41 7.34 10.78
C LEU A 142 25.89 7.67 10.99
N GLU A 143 26.80 6.91 10.34
CA GLU A 143 28.27 7.11 10.42
C GLU A 143 28.79 8.21 9.49
N ARG A 144 27.96 8.77 8.63
CA ARG A 144 28.38 9.84 7.71
C ARG A 144 28.96 11.02 8.48
N ARG A 145 30.09 11.51 8.00
CA ARG A 145 30.72 12.73 8.56
C ARG A 145 29.73 13.91 8.56
N GLY A 146 29.50 14.49 9.70
CA GLY A 146 28.58 15.63 9.88
C GLY A 146 27.11 15.21 10.08
N TYR A 147 26.83 13.92 10.24
CA TYR A 147 25.50 13.50 10.65
C TYR A 147 25.13 14.10 12.02
N LYS A 148 23.97 14.73 12.09
CA LYS A 148 23.46 15.30 13.34
C LYS A 148 22.33 14.42 13.86
N VAL A 149 22.48 13.93 15.07
CA VAL A 149 21.45 13.10 15.72
C VAL A 149 20.19 13.94 15.96
N ARG A 150 19.06 13.46 15.49
CA ARG A 150 17.72 14.01 15.72
C ARG A 150 16.71 12.87 15.60
N PRO A 151 15.55 12.91 16.28
CA PRO A 151 14.57 11.85 16.20
C PRO A 151 14.20 11.49 14.76
N ILE A 152 14.20 10.20 14.47
CA ILE A 152 13.74 9.66 13.18
C ILE A 152 12.29 9.22 13.36
N ALA A 153 11.39 9.76 12.53
CA ALA A 153 10.00 9.35 12.53
C ALA A 153 9.80 8.08 11.67
N MET A 154 9.17 7.06 12.22
CA MET A 154 8.84 5.82 11.53
C MET A 154 7.33 5.60 11.50
N GLY A 155 6.79 5.14 10.38
CA GLY A 155 5.34 4.99 10.20
C GLY A 155 4.63 6.24 9.70
N THR A 156 5.38 7.18 9.16
CA THR A 156 4.85 8.47 8.67
C THR A 156 4.17 8.36 7.31
N ASN A 157 4.43 7.32 6.54
CA ASN A 157 3.84 7.12 5.20
C ASN A 157 3.14 5.76 5.11
N THR A 158 3.82 4.71 5.53
CA THR A 158 3.29 3.34 5.55
C THR A 158 3.50 2.75 6.93
N ASP A 159 2.60 1.86 7.36
CA ASP A 159 2.72 1.24 8.67
C ASP A 159 3.96 0.31 8.72
N PRO A 160 4.90 0.52 9.64
CA PRO A 160 6.08 -0.31 9.78
C PRO A 160 5.77 -1.73 10.24
N TYR A 161 4.63 -1.95 10.85
CA TYR A 161 4.17 -3.25 11.33
C TYR A 161 2.99 -3.80 10.52
N GLN A 162 2.93 -3.49 9.22
CA GLN A 162 1.98 -4.13 8.32
C GLN A 162 2.18 -5.66 8.27
N PRO A 163 1.18 -6.45 7.83
CA PRO A 163 1.24 -7.92 7.87
C PRO A 163 2.53 -8.53 7.33
N GLY A 164 3.08 -8.01 6.24
CA GLY A 164 4.34 -8.49 5.62
C GLY A 164 5.56 -8.40 6.53
N GLU A 165 5.56 -7.52 7.53
CA GLU A 165 6.64 -7.41 8.50
C GLU A 165 6.86 -8.70 9.31
N ARG A 166 5.82 -9.57 9.44
CA ARG A 166 5.97 -10.87 10.11
C ARG A 166 7.03 -11.76 9.45
N GLN A 167 7.11 -11.67 8.12
CA GLN A 167 8.02 -12.50 7.30
C GLN A 167 9.33 -11.78 7.01
N LEU A 168 9.25 -10.47 6.73
CA LEU A 168 10.39 -9.69 6.22
C LEU A 168 11.29 -9.15 7.33
N GLY A 169 10.74 -8.79 8.50
CA GLY A 169 11.51 -8.36 9.65
C GLY A 169 12.28 -7.03 9.49
N VAL A 170 11.97 -6.25 8.47
CA VAL A 170 12.70 -5.02 8.10
C VAL A 170 12.65 -3.98 9.20
N THR A 171 11.48 -3.78 9.82
CA THR A 171 11.30 -2.85 10.95
C THR A 171 12.13 -3.27 12.15
N ARG A 172 12.15 -4.57 12.47
CA ARG A 172 12.94 -5.10 13.57
C ARG A 172 14.44 -4.87 13.36
N GLU A 173 14.96 -5.06 12.14
CA GLU A 173 16.36 -4.80 11.82
C GLU A 173 16.71 -3.31 11.97
N ILE A 174 15.83 -2.42 11.53
CA ILE A 174 15.98 -0.97 11.71
C ILE A 174 16.04 -0.62 13.20
N LEU A 175 15.12 -1.13 14.02
CA LEU A 175 15.07 -0.87 15.45
C LEU A 175 16.31 -1.38 16.18
N LYS A 176 16.83 -2.58 15.85
CA LYS A 176 18.09 -3.10 16.39
C LYS A 176 19.25 -2.17 16.07
N THR A 177 19.32 -1.67 14.84
CA THR A 177 20.35 -0.73 14.43
C THR A 177 20.25 0.58 15.22
N LEU A 178 19.05 1.14 15.36
CA LEU A 178 18.83 2.36 16.14
C LEU A 178 19.20 2.17 17.61
N LEU A 179 18.91 1.02 18.21
CA LEU A 179 19.34 0.68 19.57
C LEU A 179 20.88 0.62 19.68
N THR A 180 21.57 -0.03 18.73
CA THR A 180 23.03 -0.13 18.69
C THR A 180 23.68 1.25 18.64
N TYR A 181 23.14 2.16 17.82
CA TYR A 181 23.65 3.53 17.69
C TYR A 181 23.08 4.50 18.75
N ARG A 182 22.24 4.02 19.68
CA ARG A 182 21.54 4.85 20.69
C ARG A 182 20.85 6.05 20.04
N HIS A 183 20.15 5.80 18.95
CA HIS A 183 19.54 6.85 18.15
C HIS A 183 18.04 7.02 18.48
N PRO A 184 17.55 8.26 18.71
CA PRO A 184 16.15 8.49 19.03
C PRO A 184 15.22 8.21 17.84
N VAL A 185 14.08 7.62 18.14
CA VAL A 185 13.05 7.25 17.17
C VAL A 185 11.64 7.56 17.70
N THR A 186 10.77 8.07 16.83
CA THR A 186 9.33 8.12 17.07
C THR A 186 8.64 7.11 16.19
N LEU A 187 7.66 6.38 16.73
CA LEU A 187 7.05 5.26 16.04
C LEU A 187 5.53 5.37 16.08
N VAL A 188 4.91 5.32 14.88
CA VAL A 188 3.46 5.33 14.73
C VAL A 188 3.01 4.06 14.03
N THR A 189 2.14 3.30 14.69
CA THR A 189 1.53 2.10 14.12
C THR A 189 0.14 1.86 14.69
N LYS A 190 -0.70 1.21 13.92
CA LYS A 190 -1.99 0.69 14.40
C LYS A 190 -1.97 -0.83 14.62
N SER A 191 -0.82 -1.46 14.40
CA SER A 191 -0.68 -2.92 14.40
C SER A 191 -0.25 -3.46 15.76
N ALA A 192 -0.96 -4.46 16.26
CA ALA A 192 -0.54 -5.20 17.46
C ALA A 192 0.77 -5.98 17.24
N LEU A 193 1.28 -6.10 16.01
CA LEU A 193 2.55 -6.78 15.73
C LEU A 193 3.75 -6.08 16.39
N ILE A 194 3.62 -4.82 16.79
CA ILE A 194 4.62 -4.09 17.59
C ILE A 194 5.00 -4.83 18.87
N LEU A 195 4.07 -5.62 19.44
CA LEU A 195 4.32 -6.41 20.65
C LEU A 195 5.43 -7.46 20.47
N ARG A 196 5.71 -7.88 19.24
CA ARG A 196 6.84 -8.77 18.92
C ARG A 196 8.20 -8.17 19.29
N ASP A 197 8.32 -6.85 19.19
CA ASP A 197 9.58 -6.13 19.32
C ASP A 197 9.70 -5.37 20.66
N LEU A 198 8.90 -5.76 21.67
CA LEU A 198 8.95 -5.16 23.02
C LEU A 198 10.31 -5.30 23.67
N ASP A 199 11.08 -6.33 23.37
CA ASP A 199 12.44 -6.52 23.83
C ASP A 199 13.33 -5.32 23.45
N ILE A 200 13.29 -4.90 22.19
CA ILE A 200 14.09 -3.76 21.67
C ILE A 200 13.50 -2.43 22.16
N LEU A 201 12.17 -2.29 22.10
CA LEU A 201 11.48 -1.06 22.49
C LEU A 201 11.66 -0.75 23.97
N THR A 202 11.69 -1.78 24.84
CA THR A 202 11.95 -1.61 26.27
C THR A 202 13.36 -1.09 26.53
N GLU A 203 14.37 -1.60 25.81
CA GLU A 203 15.74 -1.10 25.95
C GLU A 203 15.89 0.34 25.44
N LEU A 204 15.23 0.67 24.29
CA LEU A 204 15.17 2.06 23.81
C LEU A 204 14.46 2.98 24.81
N ALA A 205 13.38 2.51 25.43
CA ALA A 205 12.65 3.30 26.42
C ALA A 205 13.44 3.56 27.70
N LYS A 206 14.22 2.59 28.19
CA LYS A 206 15.15 2.78 29.31
C LYS A 206 16.19 3.87 29.05
N LEU A 207 16.52 4.08 27.79
CA LEU A 207 17.47 5.09 27.34
C LEU A 207 16.78 6.41 26.91
N GLU A 208 15.46 6.52 27.08
CA GLU A 208 14.63 7.66 26.64
C GLU A 208 14.76 7.94 25.13
N LEU A 209 14.95 6.89 24.32
CA LEU A 209 15.20 6.99 22.88
C LEU A 209 13.97 6.63 22.01
N VAL A 210 12.86 6.21 22.60
CA VAL A 210 11.64 5.87 21.84
C VAL A 210 10.40 6.61 22.35
N GLN A 211 9.58 7.07 21.42
CA GLN A 211 8.30 7.69 21.68
C GLN A 211 7.23 7.08 20.74
#